data_31b1206e8a6e9c3a043427169a83500f
#
_entry.id   31b1206e8a6e9c3a043427169a83500f
#
_cell.length_a   1.000
_cell.length_b   1.000
_cell.length_c   1.000
_cell.angle_alpha   90.00
_cell.angle_beta   90.00
_cell.angle_gamma   90.00
#
_symmetry.space_group_name_H-M   'P 1'
#
loop_
_entity.id
_entity.type
_entity.pdbx_description
1 polymer ?
#
loop_
_entity_poly.entity_id
_entity_poly.type
_entity_poly.pdbx_seq_one_letter_code
_entity_poly.pdbx_strand_id
1 'polypeptide(L)'
;MGKHELELLDRITVKEGMMGGKPTIRGMRFPVNDILELLYSGMTWDEILEQHPILEREDIKAALYFASIIVKSSSAVNAARV
;
A
#
# COMPACT_ATOMS: atom_id res chain seq x y z
N MET A 1 3.11 -11.00 15.14
CA MET A 1 2.59 -9.75 14.56
C MET A 1 1.87 -8.96 15.64
N GLY A 2 2.21 -7.70 15.78
CA GLY A 2 1.62 -6.85 16.79
C GLY A 2 0.25 -6.33 16.41
N LYS A 3 -0.45 -5.79 17.38
CA LYS A 3 -1.78 -5.23 17.20
C LYS A 3 -1.78 -4.11 16.14
N HIS A 4 -0.75 -3.23 16.18
CA HIS A 4 -0.64 -2.12 15.25
C HIS A 4 -0.53 -2.63 13.80
N GLU A 5 0.26 -3.68 13.57
CA GLU A 5 0.42 -4.24 12.23
C GLU A 5 -0.86 -4.88 11.73
N LEU A 6 -1.62 -5.54 12.61
CA LEU A 6 -2.91 -6.08 12.23
C LEU A 6 -3.90 -4.98 11.84
N GLU A 7 -3.87 -3.87 12.57
CA GLU A 7 -4.72 -2.72 12.25
C GLU A 7 -4.35 -2.11 10.90
N LEU A 8 -3.06 -2.08 10.57
CA LEU A 8 -2.62 -1.61 9.27
C LEU A 8 -3.13 -2.53 8.16
N LEU A 9 -3.04 -3.85 8.36
CA LEU A 9 -3.51 -4.80 7.35
C LEU A 9 -5.02 -4.72 7.14
N ASP A 10 -5.77 -4.35 8.16
CA ASP A 10 -7.21 -4.17 8.05
C ASP A 10 -7.59 -3.07 7.06
N ARG A 11 -6.66 -2.18 6.75
CA ARG A 11 -6.90 -1.10 5.77
C ARG A 11 -6.68 -1.56 4.33
N ILE A 12 -6.20 -2.77 4.14
CA ILE A 12 -5.94 -3.29 2.80
C ILE A 12 -7.03 -4.28 2.41
N THR A 13 -7.67 -4.02 1.28
CA THR A 13 -8.73 -4.87 0.77
C THR A 13 -8.25 -5.56 -0.51
N VAL A 14 -8.40 -6.87 -0.57
CA VAL A 14 -8.18 -7.62 -1.80
C VAL A 14 -9.50 -8.28 -2.13
N LYS A 15 -10.18 -7.78 -3.15
CA LYS A 15 -11.52 -8.23 -3.48
C LYS A 15 -11.58 -8.62 -4.95
N GLU A 16 -12.05 -9.83 -5.20
CA GLU A 16 -12.24 -10.29 -6.57
C GLU A 16 -13.19 -9.36 -7.30
N GLY A 17 -12.86 -9.01 -8.52
CA GLY A 17 -13.68 -8.13 -9.34
C GLY A 17 -13.46 -6.65 -9.11
N MET A 18 -12.72 -6.28 -8.06
CA MET A 18 -12.39 -4.87 -7.82
C MET A 18 -10.98 -4.60 -8.31
N MET A 19 -10.84 -3.65 -9.24
CA MET A 19 -9.54 -3.25 -9.78
C MET A 19 -8.71 -4.45 -10.28
N GLY A 20 -9.38 -5.47 -10.83
CA GLY A 20 -8.70 -6.66 -11.30
C GLY A 20 -8.10 -7.53 -10.20
N GLY A 21 -8.62 -7.44 -8.98
CA GLY A 21 -8.11 -8.19 -7.85
C GLY A 21 -6.90 -7.56 -7.19
N LYS A 22 -6.55 -6.32 -7.56
CA LYS A 22 -5.43 -5.63 -6.94
C LYS A 22 -5.75 -5.21 -5.51
N PRO A 23 -4.76 -5.19 -4.62
CA PRO A 23 -4.99 -4.66 -3.26
C PRO A 23 -5.34 -3.18 -3.32
N THR A 24 -6.36 -2.80 -2.57
CA THR A 24 -6.84 -1.42 -2.53
C THR A 24 -6.95 -0.96 -1.08
N ILE A 25 -7.13 0.36 -0.91
CA ILE A 25 -7.25 0.97 0.42
C ILE A 25 -8.71 1.00 0.84
N ARG A 26 -9.01 0.35 1.95
CA ARG A 26 -10.34 0.38 2.62
C ARG A 26 -11.52 0.16 1.67
N GLY A 27 -11.36 -0.74 0.71
CA GLY A 27 -12.41 -1.05 -0.25
C GLY A 27 -12.70 0.04 -1.27
N MET A 28 -11.89 1.07 -1.32
CA MET A 28 -12.04 2.16 -2.29
C MET A 28 -11.31 1.81 -3.59
N ARG A 29 -11.63 2.53 -4.64
CA ARG A 29 -10.91 2.37 -5.92
C ARG A 29 -9.60 3.15 -5.87
N PHE A 30 -8.77 2.83 -4.89
CA PHE A 30 -7.45 3.44 -4.71
C PHE A 30 -6.46 2.30 -4.48
N PRO A 31 -5.77 1.84 -5.51
CA PRO A 31 -4.84 0.72 -5.37
C PRO A 31 -3.65 1.06 -4.49
N VAL A 32 -3.17 0.07 -3.76
CA VAL A 32 -1.97 0.22 -2.94
C VAL A 32 -0.79 0.72 -3.78
N ASN A 33 -0.62 0.18 -4.99
CA ASN A 33 0.53 0.59 -5.80
C ASN A 33 0.47 2.05 -6.22
N ASP A 34 -0.71 2.67 -6.28
CA ASP A 34 -0.78 4.11 -6.58
C ASP A 34 -0.11 4.93 -5.48
N ILE A 35 -0.32 4.54 -4.21
CA ILE A 35 0.36 5.20 -3.11
C ILE A 35 1.87 5.02 -3.23
N LEU A 36 2.29 3.80 -3.53
CA LEU A 36 3.73 3.51 -3.67
C LEU A 36 4.34 4.33 -4.79
N GLU A 37 3.62 4.49 -5.90
CA GLU A 37 4.11 5.28 -7.03
C GLU A 37 4.24 6.76 -6.66
N LEU A 38 3.29 7.29 -5.91
CA LEU A 38 3.38 8.66 -5.43
C LEU A 38 4.62 8.86 -4.55
N LEU A 39 4.88 7.89 -3.69
CA LEU A 39 6.04 7.96 -2.80
C LEU A 39 7.35 7.92 -3.56
N TYR A 40 7.52 6.97 -4.49
CA TYR A 40 8.81 6.88 -5.17
C TYR A 40 9.01 8.00 -6.19
N SER A 41 7.93 8.68 -6.57
CA SER A 41 8.05 9.86 -7.42
C SER A 41 8.56 11.08 -6.67
N GLY A 42 8.66 10.98 -5.36
CA GLY A 42 9.22 12.05 -4.52
C GLY A 42 8.20 12.86 -3.74
N MET A 43 6.91 12.48 -3.80
CA MET A 43 5.91 13.19 -3.01
C MET A 43 6.06 12.86 -1.52
N THR A 44 5.94 13.89 -0.69
CA THR A 44 5.91 13.69 0.74
C THR A 44 4.53 13.15 1.16
N TRP A 45 4.46 12.58 2.36
CA TRP A 45 3.18 12.13 2.90
C TRP A 45 2.16 13.26 2.96
N ASP A 46 2.59 14.42 3.40
CA ASP A 46 1.69 15.58 3.50
C ASP A 46 1.15 15.99 2.13
N GLU A 47 2.00 15.96 1.10
CA GLU A 47 1.57 16.27 -0.26
C GLU A 47 0.55 15.25 -0.78
N ILE A 48 0.78 13.98 -0.49
CA ILE A 48 -0.15 12.92 -0.89
C ILE A 48 -1.51 13.14 -0.23
N LEU A 49 -1.52 13.41 1.07
CA LEU A 49 -2.77 13.63 1.81
C LEU A 49 -3.49 14.88 1.35
N GLU A 50 -2.74 15.90 0.94
CA GLU A 50 -3.34 17.13 0.43
C GLU A 50 -4.00 16.91 -0.94
N GLN A 51 -3.34 16.18 -1.82
CA GLN A 51 -3.86 15.91 -3.15
C GLN A 51 -4.96 14.86 -3.16
N HIS A 52 -4.95 13.96 -2.18
CA HIS A 52 -5.91 12.87 -2.08
C HIS A 52 -6.55 12.88 -0.69
N PRO A 53 -7.48 13.82 -0.45
CA PRO A 53 -8.06 13.98 0.89
C PRO A 53 -8.85 12.77 1.39
N ILE A 54 -9.18 11.84 0.51
CA ILE A 54 -9.84 10.61 0.88
C ILE A 54 -8.89 9.69 1.67
N LEU A 55 -7.59 9.88 1.54
CA LEU A 55 -6.59 9.07 2.23
C LEU A 55 -6.33 9.60 3.63
N GLU A 56 -5.97 8.69 4.51
CA GLU A 56 -5.49 8.99 5.84
C GLU A 56 -4.02 8.63 5.93
N ARG A 57 -3.32 9.24 6.87
CA ARG A 57 -1.88 8.97 7.06
C ARG A 57 -1.62 7.47 7.29
N GLU A 58 -2.50 6.81 8.03
CA GLU A 58 -2.37 5.37 8.27
C GLU A 58 -2.56 4.53 7.01
N ASP A 59 -3.24 5.07 5.99
CA ASP A 59 -3.36 4.36 4.70
C ASP A 59 -2.01 4.28 4.00
N ILE A 60 -1.22 5.36 4.06
CA ILE A 60 0.13 5.36 3.48
C ILE A 60 1.00 4.34 4.20
N LYS A 61 0.93 4.35 5.52
CA LYS A 61 1.69 3.42 6.34
C LYS A 61 1.28 1.97 6.05
N ALA A 62 -0.02 1.73 5.89
CA ALA A 62 -0.54 0.41 5.56
C ALA A 62 -0.03 -0.07 4.20
N ALA A 63 0.01 0.83 3.21
CA ALA A 63 0.52 0.48 1.89
C ALA A 63 1.98 0.06 1.97
N LEU A 64 2.79 0.79 2.70
CA LEU A 64 4.21 0.47 2.88
C LEU A 64 4.39 -0.87 3.59
N TYR A 65 3.62 -1.08 4.65
CA TYR A 65 3.72 -2.33 5.41
C TYR A 65 3.32 -3.52 4.54
N PHE A 66 2.21 -3.40 3.82
CA PHE A 66 1.74 -4.46 2.94
C PHE A 66 2.78 -4.79 1.87
N ALA A 67 3.37 -3.75 1.25
CA ALA A 67 4.41 -3.95 0.25
C ALA A 67 5.62 -4.67 0.85
N SER A 68 5.99 -4.34 2.08
CA SER A 68 7.12 -4.98 2.74
C SER A 68 6.89 -6.47 2.96
N ILE A 69 5.65 -6.85 3.28
CA ILE A 69 5.31 -8.26 3.46
C ILE A 69 5.43 -9.01 2.14
N ILE A 70 4.94 -8.42 1.06
CA ILE A 70 4.99 -9.03 -0.26
C ILE A 70 6.44 -9.25 -0.70
N VAL A 71 7.26 -8.23 -0.55
CA VAL A 71 8.68 -8.30 -0.92
C VAL A 71 9.41 -9.34 -0.07
N LYS A 72 9.14 -9.34 1.22
CA LYS A 72 9.80 -10.26 2.15
C LYS A 72 9.51 -11.72 1.82
N SER A 73 8.30 -12.01 1.36
CA SER A 73 7.90 -13.38 1.04
C SER A 73 8.21 -13.77 -0.41
N SER A 74 8.72 -12.85 -1.22
CA SER A 74 8.96 -13.09 -2.64
C SER A 74 10.38 -13.56 -2.89
N SER A 75 10.52 -14.62 -3.68
CA SER A 75 11.84 -15.08 -4.12
C SER A 75 12.33 -14.29 -5.34
N ALA A 76 11.46 -13.52 -5.97
CA ALA A 76 11.82 -12.73 -7.14
C ALA A 76 12.82 -11.63 -6.83
N VAL A 77 12.98 -11.30 -5.55
CA VAL A 77 13.96 -10.31 -5.11
C VAL A 77 15.37 -10.64 -5.58
N ASN A 78 15.65 -11.89 -5.90
CA ASN A 78 16.97 -12.27 -6.40
C ASN A 78 17.35 -11.56 -7.68
N ALA A 79 16.39 -11.11 -8.45
CA ALA A 79 16.67 -10.39 -9.69
C ALA A 79 17.31 -9.03 -9.44
N ALA A 80 17.11 -8.46 -8.28
CA ALA A 80 17.59 -7.12 -7.98
C ALA A 80 19.09 -7.06 -7.66
N ARG A 81 19.72 -8.18 -7.45
CA ARG A 81 21.12 -8.18 -7.05
C ARG A 81 22.12 -8.24 -8.22
N VAL A 82 21.61 -8.15 -9.38
CA VAL A 82 22.46 -8.19 -10.57
C VAL A 82 23.45 -7.05 -10.56
#